data_5731386a8baa33ba49f4ff5447106269
#
_entry.id   5731386a8baa33ba49f4ff5447106269
#
_cell.length_a   1.000
_cell.length_b   1.000
_cell.length_c   1.000
_cell.angle_alpha   90.00
_cell.angle_beta   90.00
_cell.angle_gamma   90.00
#
_symmetry.space_group_name_H-M   'P 1'
#
loop_
_entity.id
_entity.type
_entity.pdbx_description
1 polymer ?
#
loop_
_entity_poly.entity_id
_entity_poly.type
_entity_poly.pdbx_seq_one_letter_code
_entity_poly.pdbx_strand_id
1 'polypeptide(L)'
;MRKTLILLLVPACALSAQNPPYDAYPEAEPPYYRVRYEASAKPGELIFPVKYAVWIPQGVKKLRGVVVHQHGCGEGSCKSGLTGAWDLHWQALARKHQCALLSPSYEQPGKADCQMWCDPRNGSGKAFLKGLEDLGKKSGHPELATVPWALWGHSGGGHWVGGMTLLYPDRVAATWLRSGVPLFEPNPDRTSIKPHELPPAALQVPMICNPGTKEGVTVKTGRFARVWPANEAFFAKVRGAGGLIGVAVDPLSAHECGNSRYMAIPWLDACLKQRLPTKEGGSLRPMPADKAWLAPLLGRKAVPADKFKGPPRKAVWLPDARTARLWMQFVEDTEVPDKTPPPSPTHLKRKGKVLTWKARADLESGLSHFVIERDGKRIATVPEKPANRFGRPLFQGLQYSDTPAFPLVEMTYLDEEAKPGNKHAYRIIAVNTAGLESD
;
A
#
# COMPACT_ATOMS: atom_id res chain seq x y z
N MET A 1 12.03 63.20 -17.44
CA MET A 1 11.07 62.12 -17.36
C MET A 1 11.70 60.93 -16.62
N ARG A 2 11.39 60.76 -15.31
CA ARG A 2 11.89 59.64 -14.49
C ARG A 2 10.92 58.45 -14.65
N LYS A 3 11.41 57.33 -15.15
CA LYS A 3 10.63 56.07 -15.20
C LYS A 3 10.72 55.39 -13.84
N THR A 4 9.62 55.36 -13.11
CA THR A 4 9.47 54.62 -11.86
C THR A 4 9.26 53.16 -12.20
N LEU A 5 10.22 52.32 -11.81
CA LEU A 5 10.11 50.83 -11.89
C LEU A 5 9.32 50.35 -10.69
N ILE A 6 8.12 49.87 -10.92
CA ILE A 6 7.28 49.20 -9.88
C ILE A 6 7.73 47.77 -9.80
N LEU A 7 8.44 47.43 -8.72
CA LEU A 7 8.79 46.06 -8.37
C LEU A 7 7.56 45.43 -7.72
N LEU A 8 6.87 44.55 -8.43
CA LEU A 8 5.81 43.70 -7.87
C LEU A 8 6.48 42.62 -7.00
N LEU A 9 6.50 42.86 -5.70
CA LEU A 9 6.78 41.82 -4.71
C LEU A 9 5.60 40.84 -4.68
N VAL A 10 5.80 39.67 -5.25
CA VAL A 10 4.90 38.53 -5.04
C VAL A 10 5.20 38.02 -3.63
N PRO A 11 4.25 38.02 -2.68
CA PRO A 11 4.48 37.46 -1.38
C PRO A 11 4.69 35.95 -1.53
N ALA A 12 5.85 35.45 -1.12
CA ALA A 12 6.08 34.04 -0.89
C ALA A 12 5.15 33.61 0.26
N CYS A 13 3.97 33.08 -0.08
CA CYS A 13 3.14 32.40 0.88
C CYS A 13 3.93 31.20 1.44
N ALA A 14 4.43 31.35 2.66
CA ALA A 14 4.89 30.24 3.46
C ALA A 14 3.70 29.27 3.59
N LEU A 15 3.72 28.18 2.83
CA LEU A 15 2.80 27.07 2.97
C LEU A 15 3.04 26.47 4.36
N SER A 16 2.28 26.94 5.34
CA SER A 16 2.13 26.22 6.61
C SER A 16 1.70 24.80 6.27
N ALA A 17 2.31 23.81 6.93
CA ALA A 17 1.98 22.40 6.77
C ALA A 17 0.58 22.10 7.36
N GLN A 18 -0.45 22.69 6.77
CA GLN A 18 -1.82 22.26 6.97
C GLN A 18 -2.02 20.95 6.21
N ASN A 19 -2.72 20.01 6.83
CA ASN A 19 -3.17 18.82 6.11
C ASN A 19 -3.87 19.26 4.83
N PRO A 20 -3.47 18.74 3.65
CA PRO A 20 -4.10 19.16 2.41
C PRO A 20 -5.60 18.93 2.47
N PRO A 21 -6.43 19.77 1.85
CA PRO A 21 -7.86 19.49 1.69
C PRO A 21 -8.02 18.19 0.87
N TYR A 22 -9.19 17.52 1.01
CA TYR A 22 -9.48 16.31 0.23
C TYR A 22 -9.40 16.49 -1.29
N ASP A 23 -9.42 17.72 -1.77
CA ASP A 23 -9.45 18.09 -3.19
C ASP A 23 -8.09 18.54 -3.76
N ALA A 24 -7.02 18.50 -2.95
CA ALA A 24 -5.71 19.06 -3.34
C ALA A 24 -4.91 18.22 -4.35
N TYR A 25 -5.49 17.12 -4.85
CA TYR A 25 -4.81 16.29 -5.85
C TYR A 25 -4.98 16.90 -7.25
N PRO A 26 -3.93 16.90 -8.08
CA PRO A 26 -4.03 17.31 -9.47
C PRO A 26 -5.04 16.42 -10.21
N GLU A 27 -5.60 16.90 -11.30
CA GLU A 27 -6.39 16.06 -12.20
C GLU A 27 -5.58 14.83 -12.59
N ALA A 28 -6.24 13.67 -12.58
CA ALA A 28 -5.56 12.43 -12.94
C ALA A 28 -5.47 12.33 -14.46
N GLU A 29 -4.23 12.31 -14.97
CA GLU A 29 -3.92 12.05 -16.38
C GLU A 29 -3.42 10.61 -16.55
N PRO A 30 -3.66 9.97 -17.70
CA PRO A 30 -3.11 8.64 -17.97
C PRO A 30 -1.60 8.57 -17.66
N PRO A 31 -1.14 7.53 -16.97
CA PRO A 31 -1.82 6.27 -16.64
C PRO A 31 -2.62 6.25 -15.34
N TYR A 32 -2.96 7.39 -14.78
CA TYR A 32 -3.79 7.53 -13.59
C TYR A 32 -5.20 7.92 -13.99
N TYR A 33 -6.21 7.33 -13.31
CA TYR A 33 -7.62 7.62 -13.52
C TYR A 33 -8.29 7.78 -12.17
N ARG A 34 -9.32 8.64 -12.09
CA ARG A 34 -10.00 8.95 -10.84
C ARG A 34 -11.50 9.04 -11.04
N VAL A 35 -12.25 8.57 -10.04
CA VAL A 35 -13.70 8.77 -9.90
C VAL A 35 -14.01 9.25 -8.51
N ARG A 36 -15.13 9.95 -8.35
CA ARG A 36 -15.65 10.45 -7.08
C ARG A 36 -17.13 10.16 -6.97
N TYR A 37 -17.56 9.80 -5.79
CA TYR A 37 -18.97 9.62 -5.43
C TYR A 37 -19.30 10.52 -4.26
N GLU A 38 -20.48 11.13 -4.30
CA GLU A 38 -21.01 11.95 -3.22
C GLU A 38 -21.55 11.05 -2.09
N ALA A 39 -21.67 11.64 -0.91
CA ALA A 39 -22.33 11.03 0.23
C ALA A 39 -23.79 10.70 -0.11
N SER A 40 -24.30 9.62 0.46
CA SER A 40 -25.70 9.24 0.31
C SER A 40 -26.36 9.04 1.68
N ALA A 41 -27.59 9.53 1.81
CA ALA A 41 -28.44 9.29 2.99
C ALA A 41 -29.26 8.01 2.88
N LYS A 42 -29.19 7.28 1.74
CA LYS A 42 -29.99 6.07 1.54
C LYS A 42 -29.43 4.91 2.37
N PRO A 43 -30.29 4.11 3.01
CA PRO A 43 -29.87 2.94 3.77
C PRO A 43 -28.98 1.98 2.94
N GLY A 44 -27.85 1.57 3.50
CA GLY A 44 -26.89 0.65 2.85
C GLY A 44 -26.03 1.28 1.75
N GLU A 45 -26.08 2.61 1.57
CA GLU A 45 -25.15 3.39 0.77
C GLU A 45 -24.15 4.11 1.69
N LEU A 46 -23.00 4.52 1.12
CA LEU A 46 -21.91 5.16 1.88
C LEU A 46 -22.30 6.61 2.25
N ILE A 47 -22.25 6.92 3.54
CA ILE A 47 -22.60 8.25 4.06
C ILE A 47 -21.50 9.31 3.92
N PHE A 48 -20.31 8.93 3.46
CA PHE A 48 -19.20 9.85 3.18
C PHE A 48 -18.93 9.92 1.70
N PRO A 49 -18.52 11.08 1.18
CA PRO A 49 -17.95 11.12 -0.16
C PRO A 49 -16.71 10.25 -0.23
N VAL A 50 -16.47 9.63 -1.38
CA VAL A 50 -15.28 8.81 -1.60
C VAL A 50 -14.70 9.07 -2.98
N LYS A 51 -13.38 9.13 -3.04
CA LYS A 51 -12.59 9.17 -4.27
C LYS A 51 -11.81 7.87 -4.42
N TYR A 52 -11.71 7.38 -5.63
CA TYR A 52 -10.81 6.27 -5.99
C TYR A 52 -9.85 6.75 -7.06
N ALA A 53 -8.57 6.50 -6.85
CA ALA A 53 -7.55 6.66 -7.88
C ALA A 53 -7.00 5.28 -8.27
N VAL A 54 -6.85 5.04 -9.56
CA VAL A 54 -6.22 3.83 -10.09
C VAL A 54 -5.07 4.19 -11.01
N TRP A 55 -3.95 3.50 -10.83
CA TRP A 55 -2.83 3.50 -11.75
C TRP A 55 -2.86 2.23 -12.60
N ILE A 56 -2.72 2.39 -13.91
CA ILE A 56 -2.68 1.29 -14.89
C ILE A 56 -1.25 1.14 -15.41
N PRO A 57 -0.62 -0.05 -15.29
CA PRO A 57 0.72 -0.25 -15.82
C PRO A 57 0.77 -0.08 -17.33
N GLN A 58 1.67 0.76 -17.81
CA GLN A 58 1.82 1.05 -19.23
C GLN A 58 2.16 -0.22 -20.02
N GLY A 59 1.52 -0.40 -21.18
CA GLY A 59 1.74 -1.53 -22.11
C GLY A 59 0.98 -2.81 -21.75
N VAL A 60 0.24 -2.83 -20.65
CA VAL A 60 -0.63 -3.96 -20.30
C VAL A 60 -1.90 -3.90 -21.16
N LYS A 61 -2.15 -4.93 -21.95
CA LYS A 61 -3.35 -5.02 -22.80
C LYS A 61 -4.58 -5.46 -22.00
N LYS A 62 -4.39 -6.35 -21.02
CA LYS A 62 -5.43 -6.88 -20.13
C LYS A 62 -4.90 -6.99 -18.72
N LEU A 63 -5.63 -6.44 -17.78
CA LEU A 63 -5.32 -6.55 -16.37
C LEU A 63 -5.68 -7.94 -15.85
N ARG A 64 -4.84 -8.47 -14.96
CA ARG A 64 -5.04 -9.78 -14.33
C ARG A 64 -5.57 -9.67 -12.90
N GLY A 65 -5.54 -8.48 -12.32
CA GLY A 65 -5.98 -8.21 -10.95
C GLY A 65 -5.88 -6.73 -10.59
N VAL A 66 -6.26 -6.43 -9.37
CA VAL A 66 -6.08 -5.11 -8.74
C VAL A 66 -5.37 -5.29 -7.41
N VAL A 67 -4.28 -4.56 -7.20
CA VAL A 67 -3.69 -4.35 -5.88
C VAL A 67 -4.42 -3.16 -5.25
N VAL A 68 -5.03 -3.36 -4.10
CA VAL A 68 -5.77 -2.33 -3.37
C VAL A 68 -4.97 -1.90 -2.15
N HIS A 69 -4.61 -0.63 -2.09
CA HIS A 69 -3.91 -0.01 -0.98
C HIS A 69 -4.88 0.85 -0.17
N GLN A 70 -5.39 0.29 0.94
CA GLN A 70 -6.44 0.90 1.76
C GLN A 70 -5.85 1.63 2.97
N HIS A 71 -6.06 2.96 3.03
CA HIS A 71 -5.66 3.79 4.17
C HIS A 71 -6.39 3.45 5.48
N GLY A 72 -5.85 3.92 6.60
CA GLY A 72 -6.46 3.79 7.92
C GLY A 72 -7.52 4.85 8.21
N CYS A 73 -8.10 4.78 9.41
CA CYS A 73 -9.04 5.78 9.92
C CYS A 73 -8.36 7.10 10.28
N GLY A 74 -9.18 8.13 10.37
CA GLY A 74 -8.78 9.48 10.75
C GLY A 74 -8.51 10.39 9.56
N GLU A 75 -8.82 11.65 9.74
CA GLU A 75 -8.79 12.66 8.68
C GLU A 75 -7.46 12.71 7.91
N GLY A 76 -6.33 12.67 8.62
CA GLY A 76 -5.01 12.71 7.99
C GLY A 76 -4.72 11.51 7.08
N SER A 77 -5.08 10.29 7.53
CA SER A 77 -4.93 9.08 6.71
C SER A 77 -5.87 9.09 5.51
N CYS A 78 -7.12 9.52 5.72
CA CYS A 78 -8.10 9.64 4.65
C CYS A 78 -7.65 10.65 3.57
N LYS A 79 -7.16 11.83 3.98
CA LYS A 79 -6.66 12.87 3.06
C LYS A 79 -5.48 12.41 2.21
N SER A 80 -4.59 11.58 2.74
CA SER A 80 -3.46 11.03 1.99
C SER A 80 -3.78 9.73 1.25
N GLY A 81 -4.98 9.20 1.37
CA GLY A 81 -5.35 7.88 0.83
C GLY A 81 -5.05 7.72 -0.66
N LEU A 82 -5.42 8.69 -1.49
CA LEU A 82 -5.23 8.61 -2.94
C LEU A 82 -3.76 8.49 -3.37
N THR A 83 -2.79 9.03 -2.59
CA THR A 83 -1.36 8.97 -2.96
C THR A 83 -0.82 7.55 -3.04
N GLY A 84 -1.50 6.58 -2.45
CA GLY A 84 -1.13 5.17 -2.59
C GLY A 84 -1.06 4.69 -4.04
N ALA A 85 -1.88 5.24 -4.94
CA ALA A 85 -1.82 4.91 -6.37
C ALA A 85 -0.53 5.42 -7.06
N TRP A 86 0.15 6.41 -6.48
CA TRP A 86 1.43 6.96 -6.95
C TRP A 86 2.65 6.32 -6.29
N ASP A 87 2.46 5.39 -5.36
CA ASP A 87 3.58 4.70 -4.69
C ASP A 87 4.31 3.77 -5.65
N LEU A 88 5.57 4.11 -5.95
CA LEU A 88 6.37 3.41 -6.95
C LEU A 88 6.70 1.97 -6.55
N HIS A 89 6.82 1.67 -5.24
CA HIS A 89 7.08 0.33 -4.75
C HIS A 89 5.86 -0.58 -4.91
N TRP A 90 4.66 -0.09 -4.56
CA TRP A 90 3.41 -0.80 -4.82
C TRP A 90 3.12 -0.94 -6.32
N GLN A 91 3.50 0.07 -7.14
CA GLN A 91 3.44 -0.02 -8.60
C GLN A 91 4.37 -1.11 -9.15
N ALA A 92 5.55 -1.35 -8.55
CA ALA A 92 6.44 -2.43 -8.96
C ALA A 92 5.78 -3.81 -8.79
N LEU A 93 5.12 -4.05 -7.65
CA LEU A 93 4.32 -5.27 -7.43
C LEU A 93 3.19 -5.41 -8.47
N ALA A 94 2.40 -4.36 -8.63
CA ALA A 94 1.26 -4.37 -9.55
C ALA A 94 1.71 -4.62 -10.99
N ARG A 95 2.77 -3.95 -11.45
CA ARG A 95 3.36 -4.15 -12.79
C ARG A 95 3.82 -5.58 -13.02
N LYS A 96 4.52 -6.18 -12.06
CA LYS A 96 5.03 -7.56 -12.16
C LYS A 96 3.91 -8.56 -12.46
N HIS A 97 2.73 -8.34 -11.91
CA HIS A 97 1.58 -9.23 -12.05
C HIS A 97 0.56 -8.76 -13.09
N GLN A 98 0.86 -7.69 -13.85
CA GLN A 98 -0.08 -7.07 -14.78
C GLN A 98 -1.40 -6.66 -14.07
N CYS A 99 -1.29 -6.16 -12.85
CA CYS A 99 -2.39 -5.66 -12.05
C CYS A 99 -2.44 -4.14 -12.07
N ALA A 100 -3.63 -3.57 -11.87
CA ALA A 100 -3.76 -2.17 -11.52
C ALA A 100 -3.39 -1.93 -10.03
N LEU A 101 -3.05 -0.68 -9.67
CA LEU A 101 -2.91 -0.26 -8.28
C LEU A 101 -4.01 0.76 -7.97
N LEU A 102 -4.86 0.45 -7.01
CA LEU A 102 -5.99 1.29 -6.63
C LEU A 102 -5.87 1.76 -5.17
N SER A 103 -6.18 3.02 -4.94
CA SER A 103 -6.24 3.62 -3.60
C SER A 103 -7.48 4.49 -3.45
N PRO A 104 -8.24 4.33 -2.36
CA PRO A 104 -9.37 5.18 -2.03
C PRO A 104 -8.97 6.36 -1.14
N SER A 105 -9.84 7.36 -1.08
CA SER A 105 -9.86 8.40 -0.05
C SER A 105 -11.29 8.63 0.38
N TYR A 106 -11.63 8.21 1.59
CA TYR A 106 -12.93 8.50 2.20
C TYR A 106 -12.88 9.87 2.87
N GLU A 107 -13.80 10.77 2.53
CA GLU A 107 -13.87 12.11 3.11
C GLU A 107 -14.54 12.04 4.49
N GLN A 108 -13.94 11.29 5.41
CA GLN A 108 -14.43 11.10 6.78
C GLN A 108 -14.21 12.36 7.61
N PRO A 109 -15.26 13.00 8.18
CA PRO A 109 -15.09 14.09 9.14
C PRO A 109 -14.32 13.64 10.39
N GLY A 110 -13.51 14.53 10.97
CA GLY A 110 -12.57 14.16 12.05
C GLY A 110 -13.19 13.51 13.29
N LYS A 111 -14.48 13.77 13.58
CA LYS A 111 -15.23 13.18 14.71
C LYS A 111 -16.14 12.01 14.32
N ALA A 112 -16.23 11.66 13.05
CA ALA A 112 -17.12 10.59 12.59
C ALA A 112 -16.61 9.21 12.96
N ASP A 113 -17.54 8.27 13.19
CA ASP A 113 -17.17 6.87 13.45
C ASP A 113 -16.62 6.24 12.16
N CYS A 114 -15.41 5.75 12.24
CA CYS A 114 -14.73 5.05 11.16
C CYS A 114 -15.51 3.82 10.67
N GLN A 115 -16.31 3.17 11.51
CA GLN A 115 -17.12 2.02 11.12
C GLN A 115 -18.07 2.33 9.98
N MET A 116 -18.44 3.58 9.80
CA MET A 116 -19.34 4.01 8.72
C MET A 116 -18.75 3.80 7.31
N TRP A 117 -17.43 3.57 7.20
CA TRP A 117 -16.81 3.17 5.94
C TRP A 117 -15.91 1.94 6.07
N CYS A 118 -15.22 1.74 7.21
CA CYS A 118 -14.29 0.61 7.35
C CYS A 118 -14.99 -0.75 7.51
N ASP A 119 -16.28 -0.77 7.84
CA ASP A 119 -17.13 -1.93 7.61
C ASP A 119 -17.72 -1.85 6.19
N PRO A 120 -17.31 -2.74 5.26
CA PRO A 120 -17.77 -2.66 3.87
C PRO A 120 -19.28 -2.84 3.70
N ARG A 121 -19.98 -3.39 4.69
CA ARG A 121 -21.43 -3.53 4.72
C ARG A 121 -22.17 -2.18 4.86
N ASN A 122 -21.48 -1.14 5.33
CA ASN A 122 -22.02 0.22 5.46
C ASN A 122 -21.89 1.03 4.15
N GLY A 123 -21.89 0.37 3.00
CA GLY A 123 -21.94 0.97 1.68
C GLY A 123 -20.60 1.13 0.99
N SER A 124 -19.46 1.11 1.71
CA SER A 124 -18.13 1.27 1.08
C SER A 124 -17.76 0.10 0.17
N GLY A 125 -18.22 -1.12 0.47
CA GLY A 125 -18.05 -2.26 -0.44
C GLY A 125 -18.78 -2.07 -1.77
N LYS A 126 -20.03 -1.59 -1.73
CA LYS A 126 -20.80 -1.26 -2.95
C LYS A 126 -20.15 -0.13 -3.74
N ALA A 127 -19.71 0.93 -3.04
CA ALA A 127 -19.00 2.05 -3.67
C ALA A 127 -17.70 1.61 -4.35
N PHE A 128 -16.95 0.69 -3.74
CA PHE A 128 -15.75 0.10 -4.32
C PHE A 128 -16.05 -0.68 -5.61
N LEU A 129 -17.08 -1.54 -5.62
CA LEU A 129 -17.48 -2.30 -6.81
C LEU A 129 -17.87 -1.37 -7.95
N LYS A 130 -18.67 -0.33 -7.66
CA LYS A 130 -19.00 0.71 -8.64
C LYS A 130 -17.77 1.47 -9.11
N GLY A 131 -16.83 1.76 -8.20
CA GLY A 131 -15.55 2.41 -8.50
C GLY A 131 -14.73 1.62 -9.51
N LEU A 132 -14.64 0.29 -9.35
CA LEU A 132 -13.95 -0.60 -10.30
C LEU A 132 -14.61 -0.59 -11.69
N GLU A 133 -15.94 -0.61 -11.74
CA GLU A 133 -16.69 -0.55 -12.99
C GLU A 133 -16.44 0.77 -13.74
N ASP A 134 -16.60 1.91 -13.06
CA ASP A 134 -16.49 3.24 -13.67
C ASP A 134 -15.04 3.57 -14.05
N LEU A 135 -14.05 3.16 -13.21
CA LEU A 135 -12.63 3.27 -13.55
C LEU A 135 -12.27 2.36 -14.73
N GLY A 136 -12.87 1.19 -14.81
CA GLY A 136 -12.71 0.29 -15.94
C GLY A 136 -13.15 0.92 -17.25
N LYS A 137 -14.34 1.53 -17.27
CA LYS A 137 -14.85 2.29 -18.43
C LYS A 137 -13.92 3.47 -18.76
N LYS A 138 -13.53 4.24 -17.76
CA LYS A 138 -12.70 5.45 -17.94
C LYS A 138 -11.28 5.15 -18.44
N SER A 139 -10.69 4.03 -18.00
CA SER A 139 -9.33 3.65 -18.37
C SER A 139 -9.23 2.79 -19.64
N GLY A 140 -10.35 2.33 -20.19
CA GLY A 140 -10.37 1.36 -21.29
C GLY A 140 -10.06 -0.09 -20.85
N HIS A 141 -10.15 -0.37 -19.53
CA HIS A 141 -9.91 -1.68 -18.92
C HIS A 141 -11.17 -2.20 -18.22
N PRO A 142 -12.26 -2.55 -18.96
CA PRO A 142 -13.53 -2.97 -18.36
C PRO A 142 -13.40 -4.22 -17.47
N GLU A 143 -12.35 -5.00 -17.63
CA GLU A 143 -12.05 -6.16 -16.79
C GLU A 143 -11.77 -5.79 -15.33
N LEU A 144 -11.47 -4.52 -14.98
CA LEU A 144 -11.37 -4.05 -13.59
C LEU A 144 -12.59 -4.43 -12.75
N ALA A 145 -13.79 -4.45 -13.37
CA ALA A 145 -15.02 -4.85 -12.70
C ALA A 145 -15.02 -6.31 -12.25
N THR A 146 -14.22 -7.18 -12.85
CA THR A 146 -14.31 -8.65 -12.66
C THR A 146 -13.03 -9.33 -12.19
N VAL A 147 -11.85 -8.72 -12.39
CA VAL A 147 -10.56 -9.32 -11.98
C VAL A 147 -10.41 -9.48 -10.46
N PRO A 148 -9.57 -10.41 -9.99
CA PRO A 148 -9.28 -10.62 -8.57
C PRO A 148 -8.57 -9.45 -7.90
N TRP A 149 -8.64 -9.41 -6.58
CA TRP A 149 -8.04 -8.38 -5.73
C TRP A 149 -6.94 -8.93 -4.83
N ALA A 150 -5.83 -8.21 -4.71
CA ALA A 150 -4.84 -8.35 -3.64
C ALA A 150 -5.00 -7.15 -2.72
N LEU A 151 -5.33 -7.39 -1.45
CA LEU A 151 -5.77 -6.36 -0.53
C LEU A 151 -4.70 -6.10 0.53
N TRP A 152 -4.31 -4.84 0.69
CA TRP A 152 -3.53 -4.35 1.82
C TRP A 152 -4.31 -3.23 2.51
N GLY A 153 -4.39 -3.27 3.85
CA GLY A 153 -5.09 -2.25 4.60
C GLY A 153 -4.51 -2.04 5.99
N HIS A 154 -4.49 -0.76 6.44
CA HIS A 154 -4.00 -0.35 7.75
C HIS A 154 -5.15 0.07 8.67
N SER A 155 -5.15 -0.37 9.93
CA SER A 155 -6.10 0.05 10.97
C SER A 155 -7.56 -0.19 10.54
N GLY A 156 -8.39 0.83 10.42
CA GLY A 156 -9.72 0.69 9.81
C GLY A 156 -9.67 0.14 8.39
N GLY A 157 -8.62 0.43 7.62
CA GLY A 157 -8.39 -0.21 6.32
C GLY A 157 -8.12 -1.72 6.45
N GLY A 158 -7.44 -2.16 7.51
CA GLY A 158 -7.29 -3.58 7.83
C GLY A 158 -8.64 -4.24 8.12
N HIS A 159 -9.51 -3.57 8.85
CA HIS A 159 -10.88 -4.01 9.07
C HIS A 159 -11.65 -4.12 7.73
N TRP A 160 -11.52 -3.09 6.86
CA TRP A 160 -12.18 -3.07 5.55
C TRP A 160 -11.71 -4.20 4.64
N VAL A 161 -10.39 -4.41 4.47
CA VAL A 161 -9.88 -5.48 3.60
C VAL A 161 -10.22 -6.86 4.13
N GLY A 162 -10.22 -7.05 5.46
CA GLY A 162 -10.69 -8.27 6.09
C GLY A 162 -12.19 -8.51 5.84
N GLY A 163 -13.02 -7.47 6.03
CA GLY A 163 -14.44 -7.51 5.73
C GLY A 163 -14.73 -7.85 4.26
N MET A 164 -14.02 -7.21 3.32
CA MET A 164 -14.10 -7.53 1.88
C MET A 164 -13.71 -8.99 1.59
N THR A 165 -12.70 -9.51 2.29
CA THR A 165 -12.28 -10.92 2.15
C THR A 165 -13.38 -11.89 2.61
N LEU A 166 -14.09 -11.57 3.69
CA LEU A 166 -15.18 -12.39 4.19
C LEU A 166 -16.45 -12.28 3.32
N LEU A 167 -16.71 -11.13 2.72
CA LEU A 167 -17.88 -10.90 1.85
C LEU A 167 -17.69 -11.41 0.42
N TYR A 168 -16.46 -11.35 -0.11
CA TYR A 168 -16.15 -11.65 -1.53
C TYR A 168 -14.93 -12.59 -1.65
N PRO A 169 -14.88 -13.73 -0.94
CA PRO A 169 -13.70 -14.60 -0.91
C PRO A 169 -13.27 -15.10 -2.29
N ASP A 170 -14.20 -15.30 -3.21
CA ASP A 170 -13.92 -15.76 -4.58
C ASP A 170 -13.25 -14.67 -5.45
N ARG A 171 -13.27 -13.41 -4.99
CA ARG A 171 -12.63 -12.28 -5.67
C ARG A 171 -11.26 -11.94 -5.05
N VAL A 172 -10.95 -12.44 -3.86
CA VAL A 172 -9.74 -12.06 -3.13
C VAL A 172 -8.61 -13.06 -3.32
N ALA A 173 -7.54 -12.63 -3.98
CA ALA A 173 -6.35 -13.44 -4.19
C ALA A 173 -5.51 -13.56 -2.90
N ALA A 174 -5.38 -12.48 -2.13
CA ALA A 174 -4.65 -12.46 -0.86
C ALA A 174 -4.98 -11.20 -0.06
N THR A 175 -4.82 -11.24 1.28
CA THR A 175 -5.13 -10.12 2.18
C THR A 175 -4.06 -9.89 3.22
N TRP A 176 -3.59 -8.67 3.33
CA TRP A 176 -2.67 -8.19 4.36
C TRP A 176 -3.38 -7.23 5.31
N LEU A 177 -3.45 -7.60 6.60
CA LEU A 177 -4.20 -6.94 7.66
C LEU A 177 -3.23 -6.22 8.60
N ARG A 178 -2.87 -4.97 8.27
CA ARG A 178 -1.99 -4.17 9.12
C ARG A 178 -2.79 -3.53 10.26
N SER A 179 -2.55 -3.95 11.51
CA SER A 179 -3.08 -3.34 12.74
C SER A 179 -4.60 -3.21 12.80
N GLY A 180 -5.34 -4.04 12.07
CA GLY A 180 -6.81 -4.03 12.06
C GLY A 180 -7.37 -5.28 11.42
N VAL A 181 -8.42 -5.83 12.04
CA VAL A 181 -9.14 -7.03 11.57
C VAL A 181 -10.63 -6.87 11.82
N PRO A 182 -11.52 -7.50 11.03
CA PRO A 182 -12.93 -7.62 11.40
C PRO A 182 -13.08 -8.52 12.64
N LEU A 183 -14.19 -8.35 13.36
CA LEU A 183 -14.48 -9.13 14.54
C LEU A 183 -15.50 -10.23 14.21
N PHE A 184 -15.36 -11.39 14.85
CA PHE A 184 -16.33 -12.50 14.78
C PHE A 184 -17.31 -12.52 15.97
N GLU A 185 -16.98 -11.75 17.02
CA GLU A 185 -17.80 -11.63 18.23
C GLU A 185 -18.15 -10.16 18.48
N PRO A 186 -19.29 -9.86 19.13
CA PRO A 186 -19.65 -8.50 19.49
C PRO A 186 -18.57 -7.84 20.36
N ASN A 187 -18.31 -6.57 20.11
CA ASN A 187 -17.44 -5.76 20.96
C ASN A 187 -18.30 -4.97 21.96
N PRO A 188 -18.24 -5.29 23.28
CA PRO A 188 -19.07 -4.62 24.27
C PRO A 188 -18.78 -3.14 24.42
N ASP A 189 -17.53 -2.72 24.15
CA ASP A 189 -17.10 -1.31 24.24
C ASP A 189 -17.42 -0.50 22.97
N ARG A 190 -17.73 -1.19 21.86
CA ARG A 190 -18.01 -0.55 20.56
C ARG A 190 -19.09 -1.33 19.82
N THR A 191 -20.33 -1.10 20.19
CA THR A 191 -21.51 -1.78 19.63
C THR A 191 -21.77 -1.45 18.17
N SER A 192 -21.15 -0.38 17.63
CA SER A 192 -21.19 -0.05 16.18
C SER A 192 -20.42 -1.06 15.32
N ILE A 193 -19.51 -1.85 15.93
CA ILE A 193 -18.77 -2.89 15.21
C ILE A 193 -19.62 -4.18 15.21
N LYS A 194 -20.21 -4.47 14.07
CA LYS A 194 -21.00 -5.69 13.89
C LYS A 194 -20.08 -6.87 13.62
N PRO A 195 -20.28 -8.04 14.28
CA PRO A 195 -19.51 -9.25 14.00
C PRO A 195 -19.73 -9.72 12.56
N HIS A 196 -18.72 -10.39 12.02
CA HIS A 196 -18.76 -11.04 10.71
C HIS A 196 -18.93 -12.56 10.89
N GLU A 197 -19.50 -13.20 9.90
CA GLU A 197 -19.44 -14.64 9.75
C GLU A 197 -18.14 -15.05 9.04
N LEU A 198 -17.69 -16.28 9.27
CA LEU A 198 -16.56 -16.88 8.58
C LEU A 198 -17.06 -17.87 7.52
N PRO A 199 -17.22 -17.45 6.26
CA PRO A 199 -17.69 -18.34 5.22
C PRO A 199 -16.58 -19.36 4.86
N PRO A 200 -16.94 -20.63 4.54
CA PRO A 200 -15.96 -21.66 4.20
C PRO A 200 -15.00 -21.27 3.06
N ALA A 201 -15.48 -20.53 2.07
CA ALA A 201 -14.66 -20.06 0.96
C ALA A 201 -13.53 -19.13 1.39
N ALA A 202 -13.71 -18.34 2.46
CA ALA A 202 -12.65 -17.45 2.99
C ALA A 202 -11.46 -18.21 3.58
N LEU A 203 -11.63 -19.48 3.97
CA LEU A 203 -10.54 -20.34 4.45
C LEU A 203 -9.49 -20.63 3.36
N GLN A 204 -9.86 -20.48 2.09
CA GLN A 204 -8.95 -20.66 0.95
C GLN A 204 -8.20 -19.38 0.57
N VAL A 205 -8.53 -18.25 1.19
CA VAL A 205 -7.86 -16.98 0.93
C VAL A 205 -6.62 -16.86 1.84
N PRO A 206 -5.42 -16.69 1.28
CA PRO A 206 -4.23 -16.38 2.07
C PRO A 206 -4.39 -15.04 2.80
N MET A 207 -4.12 -15.03 4.11
CA MET A 207 -4.22 -13.83 4.95
C MET A 207 -2.99 -13.70 5.84
N ILE A 208 -2.60 -12.47 6.16
CA ILE A 208 -1.62 -12.18 7.23
C ILE A 208 -2.16 -11.09 8.15
N CYS A 209 -2.11 -11.34 9.46
CA CYS A 209 -2.24 -10.32 10.50
C CYS A 209 -0.86 -9.72 10.76
N ASN A 210 -0.72 -8.39 10.66
CA ASN A 210 0.55 -7.70 10.86
C ASN A 210 0.40 -6.59 11.92
N PRO A 211 0.36 -6.92 13.21
CA PRO A 211 0.42 -5.92 14.27
C PRO A 211 1.83 -5.41 14.50
N GLY A 212 1.95 -4.18 15.03
CA GLY A 212 3.18 -3.72 15.64
C GLY A 212 3.39 -4.35 17.02
N THR A 213 4.65 -4.57 17.41
CA THR A 213 4.96 -5.20 18.70
C THR A 213 4.37 -4.42 19.89
N LYS A 214 4.32 -3.07 19.79
CA LYS A 214 3.79 -2.19 20.83
C LYS A 214 2.27 -2.10 20.87
N GLU A 215 1.57 -2.85 20.03
CA GLU A 215 0.10 -2.87 19.94
C GLU A 215 -0.55 -4.00 20.76
N GLY A 216 0.00 -4.35 21.90
CA GLY A 216 -0.52 -5.40 22.78
C GLY A 216 0.33 -6.68 22.76
N VAL A 217 1.34 -6.82 21.89
CA VAL A 217 2.27 -7.97 21.93
C VAL A 217 3.24 -7.80 23.10
N THR A 218 3.98 -6.71 23.17
CA THR A 218 4.92 -6.41 24.25
C THR A 218 4.39 -5.34 25.21
N VAL A 219 3.71 -4.31 24.70
CA VAL A 219 3.11 -3.23 25.51
C VAL A 219 1.63 -3.49 25.72
N LYS A 220 1.23 -3.86 26.93
CA LYS A 220 -0.12 -4.32 27.26
C LYS A 220 -1.11 -3.20 27.63
N THR A 221 -0.67 -1.95 27.62
CA THR A 221 -1.47 -0.79 28.03
C THR A 221 -1.49 0.28 26.93
N GLY A 222 -2.43 1.23 27.04
CA GLY A 222 -2.58 2.33 26.10
C GLY A 222 -3.61 2.07 24.99
N ARG A 223 -3.80 3.11 24.16
CA ARG A 223 -4.88 3.17 23.16
C ARG A 223 -4.94 1.97 22.21
N PHE A 224 -3.80 1.45 21.82
CA PHE A 224 -3.70 0.41 20.80
C PHE A 224 -3.36 -0.99 21.36
N ALA A 225 -3.31 -1.15 22.69
CA ALA A 225 -2.99 -2.44 23.31
C ALA A 225 -4.01 -3.56 22.99
N ARG A 226 -5.22 -3.21 22.52
CA ARG A 226 -6.25 -4.18 22.13
C ARG A 226 -6.11 -4.69 20.69
N VAL A 227 -5.15 -4.17 19.91
CA VAL A 227 -4.94 -4.61 18.51
C VAL A 227 -4.47 -6.05 18.48
N TRP A 228 -3.47 -6.43 19.28
CA TRP A 228 -3.00 -7.81 19.32
C TRP A 228 -4.09 -8.81 19.75
N PRO A 229 -4.81 -8.64 20.87
CA PRO A 229 -5.90 -9.55 21.22
C PRO A 229 -6.93 -9.74 20.12
N ALA A 230 -7.31 -8.69 19.38
CA ALA A 230 -8.23 -8.79 18.25
C ALA A 230 -7.63 -9.59 17.09
N ASN A 231 -6.35 -9.34 16.75
CA ASN A 231 -5.65 -10.09 15.71
C ASN A 231 -5.43 -11.55 16.08
N GLU A 232 -5.12 -11.84 17.34
CA GLU A 232 -4.96 -13.19 17.87
C GLU A 232 -6.28 -13.97 17.81
N ALA A 233 -7.40 -13.35 18.19
CA ALA A 233 -8.73 -13.96 18.10
C ALA A 233 -9.13 -14.22 16.64
N PHE A 234 -8.90 -13.27 15.74
CA PHE A 234 -9.15 -13.44 14.31
C PHE A 234 -8.30 -14.58 13.73
N PHE A 235 -6.99 -14.57 14.00
CA PHE A 235 -6.07 -15.64 13.61
C PHE A 235 -6.55 -17.02 14.12
N ALA A 236 -6.84 -17.12 15.42
CA ALA A 236 -7.25 -18.39 16.04
C ALA A 236 -8.53 -18.94 15.43
N LYS A 237 -9.53 -18.08 15.16
CA LYS A 237 -10.80 -18.47 14.51
C LYS A 237 -10.57 -19.00 13.10
N VAL A 238 -9.86 -18.24 12.27
CA VAL A 238 -9.61 -18.59 10.85
C VAL A 238 -8.68 -19.80 10.77
N ARG A 239 -7.57 -19.79 11.52
CA ARG A 239 -6.58 -20.88 11.49
C ARG A 239 -7.12 -22.17 12.10
N GLY A 240 -7.88 -22.08 13.20
CA GLY A 240 -8.55 -23.22 13.83
C GLY A 240 -9.54 -23.94 12.90
N ALA A 241 -10.22 -23.18 12.05
CA ALA A 241 -11.07 -23.70 10.98
C ALA A 241 -10.28 -24.29 9.78
N GLY A 242 -8.96 -24.17 9.76
CA GLY A 242 -8.08 -24.67 8.68
C GLY A 242 -7.71 -23.63 7.62
N GLY A 243 -8.01 -22.35 7.86
CA GLY A 243 -7.72 -21.26 6.92
C GLY A 243 -6.22 -21.00 6.73
N LEU A 244 -5.89 -20.39 5.61
CA LEU A 244 -4.53 -20.05 5.17
C LEU A 244 -4.10 -18.71 5.75
N ILE A 245 -3.88 -18.65 7.07
CA ILE A 245 -3.57 -17.38 7.75
C ILE A 245 -2.28 -17.46 8.55
N GLY A 246 -1.49 -16.38 8.50
CA GLY A 246 -0.30 -16.18 9.29
C GLY A 246 -0.35 -14.92 10.13
N VAL A 247 0.70 -14.74 10.93
CA VAL A 247 0.98 -13.54 11.73
C VAL A 247 2.42 -13.10 11.47
N ALA A 248 2.61 -11.82 11.21
CA ALA A 248 3.92 -11.19 11.07
C ALA A 248 3.98 -9.96 11.99
N VAL A 249 4.52 -10.11 13.20
CA VAL A 249 4.68 -8.98 14.12
C VAL A 249 5.81 -8.09 13.63
N ASP A 250 5.56 -6.78 13.49
CA ASP A 250 6.61 -5.79 13.24
C ASP A 250 7.28 -5.45 14.58
N PRO A 251 8.56 -5.82 14.80
CA PRO A 251 9.22 -5.69 16.10
C PRO A 251 9.57 -4.25 16.46
N LEU A 252 9.51 -3.32 15.51
CA LEU A 252 9.96 -1.94 15.70
C LEU A 252 8.81 -0.93 15.83
N SER A 253 7.59 -1.31 15.44
CA SER A 253 6.47 -0.36 15.30
C SER A 253 5.42 -0.46 16.42
N ALA A 254 4.62 0.61 16.52
CA ALA A 254 3.35 0.67 17.21
C ALA A 254 2.19 0.61 16.18
N HIS A 255 1.26 1.58 16.22
CA HIS A 255 0.10 1.61 15.32
C HIS A 255 0.37 2.25 13.95
N GLU A 256 1.54 2.79 13.74
CA GLU A 256 1.99 3.25 12.42
C GLU A 256 2.20 2.07 11.47
N CYS A 257 2.21 2.33 10.17
CA CYS A 257 2.44 1.27 9.16
C CYS A 257 3.82 0.62 9.28
N GLY A 258 4.78 1.29 9.88
CA GLY A 258 6.12 0.77 10.12
C GLY A 258 6.78 0.30 8.83
N ASN A 259 7.44 -0.84 8.90
CA ASN A 259 8.09 -1.49 7.78
C ASN A 259 7.22 -2.57 7.10
N SER A 260 5.90 -2.53 7.33
CA SER A 260 4.91 -3.50 6.84
C SER A 260 5.10 -3.88 5.37
N ARG A 261 5.35 -2.89 4.48
CA ARG A 261 5.49 -3.12 3.03
C ARG A 261 6.63 -4.07 2.67
N TYR A 262 7.71 -4.11 3.44
CA TYR A 262 8.86 -4.96 3.15
C TYR A 262 8.57 -6.44 3.35
N MET A 263 7.50 -6.79 4.08
CA MET A 263 6.99 -8.16 4.11
C MET A 263 5.71 -8.32 3.29
N ALA A 264 4.85 -7.29 3.24
CA ALA A 264 3.57 -7.34 2.52
C ALA A 264 3.78 -7.51 1.01
N ILE A 265 4.71 -6.75 0.40
CA ILE A 265 4.97 -6.82 -1.04
C ILE A 265 5.48 -8.20 -1.46
N PRO A 266 6.55 -8.78 -0.88
CA PRO A 266 7.01 -10.12 -1.27
C PRO A 266 6.00 -11.22 -0.94
N TRP A 267 5.20 -11.07 0.13
CA TRP A 267 4.15 -12.03 0.46
C TRP A 267 3.00 -11.99 -0.55
N LEU A 268 2.53 -10.80 -0.92
CA LEU A 268 1.54 -10.62 -1.97
C LEU A 268 2.07 -11.08 -3.34
N ASP A 269 3.36 -10.84 -3.63
CA ASP A 269 4.02 -11.36 -4.83
C ASP A 269 3.92 -12.89 -4.92
N ALA A 270 4.24 -13.60 -3.83
CA ALA A 270 4.13 -15.04 -3.76
C ALA A 270 2.70 -15.54 -3.93
N CYS A 271 1.74 -14.89 -3.28
CA CYS A 271 0.33 -15.25 -3.39
C CYS A 271 -0.23 -15.00 -4.80
N LEU A 272 0.01 -13.82 -5.38
CA LEU A 272 -0.44 -13.49 -6.73
C LEU A 272 0.14 -14.43 -7.78
N LYS A 273 1.43 -14.75 -7.70
CA LYS A 273 2.08 -15.73 -8.57
C LYS A 273 1.38 -17.09 -8.55
N GLN A 274 0.90 -17.52 -7.39
CA GLN A 274 0.30 -18.83 -7.21
C GLN A 274 -1.20 -18.83 -7.51
N ARG A 275 -1.92 -17.75 -7.19
CA ARG A 275 -3.39 -17.71 -7.23
C ARG A 275 -4.00 -17.09 -8.48
N LEU A 276 -3.32 -16.12 -9.12
CA LEU A 276 -3.90 -15.47 -10.31
C LEU A 276 -4.20 -16.51 -11.39
N PRO A 277 -5.38 -16.42 -12.05
CA PRO A 277 -5.76 -17.34 -13.12
C PRO A 277 -4.73 -17.36 -14.25
N THR A 278 -4.52 -18.52 -14.84
CA THR A 278 -3.66 -18.66 -16.04
C THR A 278 -4.34 -18.19 -17.32
N LYS A 279 -5.68 -18.20 -17.33
CA LYS A 279 -6.54 -17.74 -18.44
C LYS A 279 -7.37 -16.54 -18.00
N GLU A 280 -7.65 -15.63 -18.92
CA GLU A 280 -8.56 -14.51 -18.71
C GLU A 280 -9.93 -14.99 -18.24
N GLY A 281 -10.52 -14.30 -17.25
CA GLY A 281 -11.82 -14.66 -16.67
C GLY A 281 -11.86 -15.97 -15.88
N GLY A 282 -10.72 -16.65 -15.71
CA GLY A 282 -10.63 -17.87 -14.92
C GLY A 282 -10.77 -17.60 -13.41
N SER A 283 -11.10 -18.65 -12.66
CA SER A 283 -11.16 -18.61 -11.19
C SER A 283 -9.78 -18.56 -10.57
N LEU A 284 -9.70 -18.02 -9.34
CA LEU A 284 -8.51 -18.06 -8.51
C LEU A 284 -8.07 -19.51 -8.28
N ARG A 285 -6.78 -19.76 -8.44
CA ARG A 285 -6.20 -21.09 -8.20
C ARG A 285 -6.05 -21.34 -6.69
N PRO A 286 -6.17 -22.58 -6.22
CA PRO A 286 -5.85 -22.92 -4.83
C PRO A 286 -4.37 -22.70 -4.54
N MET A 287 -4.02 -22.45 -3.27
CA MET A 287 -2.63 -22.44 -2.84
C MET A 287 -2.07 -23.85 -2.79
N PRO A 288 -0.85 -24.12 -3.29
CA PRO A 288 -0.20 -25.42 -3.20
C PRO A 288 0.09 -25.81 -1.75
N ALA A 289 -0.51 -26.87 -1.27
CA ALA A 289 -0.36 -27.33 0.12
C ALA A 289 1.07 -27.83 0.40
N ASP A 290 1.72 -28.47 -0.57
CA ASP A 290 3.06 -29.01 -0.50
C ASP A 290 4.18 -27.95 -0.37
N LYS A 291 3.87 -26.69 -0.69
CA LYS A 291 4.81 -25.58 -0.57
C LYS A 291 4.72 -24.82 0.74
N ALA A 292 3.73 -25.13 1.56
CA ALA A 292 3.45 -24.40 2.79
C ALA A 292 4.56 -24.57 3.84
N TRP A 293 4.83 -23.50 4.56
CA TRP A 293 5.69 -23.45 5.73
C TRP A 293 4.88 -23.06 6.95
N LEU A 294 5.28 -23.57 8.12
CA LEU A 294 4.63 -23.30 9.39
C LEU A 294 5.62 -22.79 10.42
N ALA A 295 5.15 -21.90 11.30
CA ALA A 295 5.90 -21.39 12.43
C ALA A 295 5.02 -21.39 13.71
N PRO A 296 5.60 -21.49 14.91
CA PRO A 296 4.82 -21.22 16.13
C PRO A 296 4.31 -19.78 16.15
N LEU A 297 3.11 -19.57 16.69
CA LEU A 297 2.60 -18.20 16.91
C LEU A 297 3.56 -17.43 17.80
N LEU A 298 3.92 -16.21 17.39
CA LEU A 298 4.98 -15.37 17.98
C LEU A 298 6.39 -15.99 17.99
N GLY A 299 6.59 -17.14 17.31
CA GLY A 299 7.91 -17.70 17.07
C GLY A 299 8.64 -16.95 15.94
N ARG A 300 9.95 -17.25 15.79
CA ARG A 300 10.80 -16.64 14.77
C ARG A 300 11.39 -17.64 13.78
N LYS A 301 11.06 -18.93 13.92
CA LYS A 301 11.57 -20.00 13.05
C LYS A 301 10.41 -20.71 12.34
N ALA A 302 10.41 -20.67 11.03
CA ALA A 302 9.50 -21.42 10.18
C ALA A 302 10.21 -22.67 9.64
N VAL A 303 9.44 -23.72 9.42
CA VAL A 303 9.90 -24.98 8.81
C VAL A 303 8.88 -25.44 7.75
N PRO A 304 9.24 -26.29 6.78
CA PRO A 304 8.29 -26.94 5.89
C PRO A 304 7.12 -27.56 6.68
N ALA A 305 5.90 -27.49 6.14
CA ALA A 305 4.72 -27.91 6.87
C ALA A 305 4.74 -29.38 7.31
N ASP A 306 5.34 -30.28 6.52
CA ASP A 306 5.54 -31.68 6.82
C ASP A 306 6.56 -31.94 7.96
N LYS A 307 7.43 -30.95 8.26
CA LYS A 307 8.43 -31.01 9.34
C LYS A 307 8.00 -30.29 10.62
N PHE A 308 6.84 -29.64 10.61
CA PHE A 308 6.36 -28.92 11.76
C PHE A 308 5.81 -29.86 12.84
N LYS A 309 6.39 -29.80 14.05
CA LYS A 309 6.03 -30.72 15.16
C LYS A 309 4.92 -30.22 16.08
N GLY A 310 4.46 -28.97 15.91
CA GLY A 310 3.38 -28.39 16.70
C GLY A 310 1.99 -28.67 16.10
N PRO A 311 0.92 -28.19 16.75
CA PRO A 311 -0.44 -28.29 16.21
C PRO A 311 -0.60 -27.38 14.96
N PRO A 312 -0.78 -27.92 13.75
CA PRO A 312 -0.77 -27.14 12.52
C PRO A 312 -1.86 -26.05 12.47
N ARG A 313 -3.01 -26.30 13.11
CA ARG A 313 -4.13 -25.34 13.19
C ARG A 313 -3.95 -24.23 14.21
N LYS A 314 -2.81 -24.18 14.92
CA LYS A 314 -2.40 -23.08 15.79
C LYS A 314 -1.10 -22.40 15.30
N ALA A 315 -0.58 -22.85 14.16
CA ALA A 315 0.68 -22.36 13.59
C ALA A 315 0.44 -21.26 12.55
N VAL A 316 1.33 -20.28 12.49
CA VAL A 316 1.45 -19.33 11.40
C VAL A 316 1.63 -20.09 10.09
N TRP A 317 0.84 -19.77 9.09
CA TRP A 317 0.95 -20.34 7.75
C TRP A 317 1.65 -19.37 6.81
N LEU A 318 2.57 -19.87 5.98
CA LEU A 318 3.32 -19.13 4.99
C LEU A 318 3.29 -19.86 3.65
N PRO A 319 3.21 -19.14 2.51
CA PRO A 319 2.90 -19.74 1.20
C PRO A 319 4.05 -20.57 0.59
N ASP A 320 5.30 -20.27 0.93
CA ASP A 320 6.47 -20.96 0.39
C ASP A 320 7.77 -20.67 1.16
N ALA A 321 8.85 -21.38 0.79
CA ALA A 321 10.16 -21.29 1.42
C ALA A 321 10.81 -19.89 1.31
N ARG A 322 10.62 -19.17 0.17
CA ARG A 322 11.17 -17.82 0.00
C ARG A 322 10.49 -16.86 0.97
N THR A 323 9.18 -16.89 0.99
CA THR A 323 8.37 -16.05 1.89
C THR A 323 8.64 -16.37 3.36
N ALA A 324 8.84 -17.65 3.71
CA ALA A 324 9.19 -18.04 5.06
C ALA A 324 10.55 -17.46 5.51
N ARG A 325 11.56 -17.44 4.65
CA ARG A 325 12.86 -16.81 4.96
C ARG A 325 12.72 -15.30 5.17
N LEU A 326 11.99 -14.60 4.30
CA LEU A 326 11.73 -13.17 4.44
C LEU A 326 10.91 -12.87 5.69
N TRP A 327 9.93 -13.72 6.02
CA TRP A 327 9.15 -13.59 7.24
C TRP A 327 10.02 -13.74 8.51
N MET A 328 10.92 -14.72 8.54
CA MET A 328 11.86 -14.91 9.67
C MET A 328 12.73 -13.67 9.88
N GLN A 329 13.24 -13.05 8.80
CA GLN A 329 14.02 -11.82 8.86
C GLN A 329 13.15 -10.65 9.33
N PHE A 330 11.96 -10.50 8.74
CA PHE A 330 11.04 -9.41 9.08
C PHE A 330 10.65 -9.41 10.56
N VAL A 331 10.29 -10.56 11.14
CA VAL A 331 9.90 -10.64 12.56
C VAL A 331 11.08 -10.49 13.52
N GLU A 332 12.32 -10.58 13.04
CA GLU A 332 13.53 -10.34 13.81
C GLU A 332 13.85 -8.84 13.88
N ASP A 333 14.00 -8.17 12.74
CA ASP A 333 14.53 -6.80 12.65
C ASP A 333 13.91 -5.94 11.53
N THR A 334 13.01 -6.48 10.73
CA THR A 334 12.40 -5.83 9.54
C THR A 334 13.37 -5.51 8.40
N GLU A 335 14.60 -6.00 8.43
CA GLU A 335 15.54 -5.77 7.34
C GLU A 335 15.09 -6.43 6.04
N VAL A 336 15.45 -5.79 4.93
CA VAL A 336 15.15 -6.30 3.59
C VAL A 336 16.45 -6.75 2.96
N PRO A 337 16.61 -8.07 2.71
CA PRO A 337 17.75 -8.56 1.95
C PRO A 337 17.58 -8.20 0.48
N ASP A 338 18.09 -7.04 0.09
CA ASP A 338 18.10 -6.57 -1.28
C ASP A 338 19.53 -6.52 -1.82
N LYS A 339 19.71 -7.10 -3.01
CA LYS A 339 20.98 -7.12 -3.75
C LYS A 339 20.80 -6.65 -5.18
N THR A 340 19.63 -6.18 -5.53
CA THR A 340 19.24 -5.79 -6.88
C THR A 340 19.17 -4.27 -6.98
N PRO A 341 19.99 -3.64 -7.85
CA PRO A 341 19.88 -2.22 -8.09
C PRO A 341 18.48 -1.84 -8.65
N PRO A 342 17.97 -0.65 -8.36
CA PRO A 342 16.73 -0.18 -8.96
C PRO A 342 16.90 0.02 -10.47
N PRO A 343 15.82 -0.06 -11.26
CA PRO A 343 15.89 0.24 -12.68
C PRO A 343 16.35 1.67 -12.94
N SER A 344 17.24 1.86 -13.93
CA SER A 344 17.68 3.20 -14.35
C SER A 344 16.52 4.10 -14.74
N PRO A 345 16.54 5.40 -14.36
CA PRO A 345 15.58 6.38 -14.81
C PRO A 345 15.53 6.48 -16.33
N THR A 346 14.36 6.78 -16.86
CA THR A 346 14.11 6.85 -18.29
C THR A 346 13.51 8.20 -18.68
N HIS A 347 13.44 8.48 -19.99
CA HIS A 347 12.84 9.71 -20.52
C HIS A 347 13.44 10.98 -19.94
N LEU A 348 14.76 10.99 -19.68
CA LEU A 348 15.46 12.22 -19.31
C LEU A 348 15.30 13.26 -20.42
N LYS A 349 14.74 14.41 -20.05
CA LYS A 349 14.56 15.57 -20.93
C LYS A 349 15.17 16.80 -20.26
N ARG A 350 15.73 17.66 -21.08
CA ARG A 350 16.21 18.99 -20.65
C ARG A 350 15.46 20.08 -21.40
N LYS A 351 14.90 21.04 -20.67
CA LYS A 351 14.32 22.26 -21.22
C LYS A 351 14.93 23.46 -20.50
N GLY A 352 15.85 24.15 -21.15
CA GLY A 352 16.65 25.22 -20.52
C GLY A 352 17.52 24.65 -19.39
N LYS A 353 17.24 25.09 -18.17
CA LYS A 353 17.91 24.64 -16.93
C LYS A 353 17.16 23.49 -16.23
N VAL A 354 15.96 23.14 -16.67
CA VAL A 354 15.11 22.14 -16.01
C VAL A 354 15.34 20.78 -16.63
N LEU A 355 15.63 19.79 -15.79
CA LEU A 355 15.65 18.37 -16.10
C LEU A 355 14.34 17.72 -15.63
N THR A 356 13.82 16.78 -16.40
CA THR A 356 12.69 15.93 -16.03
C THR A 356 12.96 14.49 -16.44
N TRP A 357 12.46 13.52 -15.69
CA TRP A 357 12.63 12.08 -15.98
C TRP A 357 11.45 11.27 -15.52
N LYS A 358 11.45 9.97 -15.83
CA LYS A 358 10.54 8.97 -15.28
C LYS A 358 11.35 7.88 -14.58
N ALA A 359 10.81 7.31 -13.52
CA ALA A 359 11.47 6.24 -12.78
C ALA A 359 10.49 5.12 -12.39
N ARG A 360 11.09 4.01 -12.00
CA ARG A 360 10.42 2.85 -11.41
C ARG A 360 11.19 2.46 -10.16
N ALA A 361 10.50 1.99 -9.15
CA ALA A 361 11.13 1.35 -8.01
C ALA A 361 11.45 -0.12 -8.33
N ASP A 362 12.43 -0.69 -7.63
CA ASP A 362 12.58 -2.14 -7.58
C ASP A 362 11.46 -2.79 -6.75
N LEU A 363 11.39 -4.11 -6.78
CA LEU A 363 10.38 -4.86 -6.06
C LEU A 363 10.79 -5.15 -4.61
N GLU A 364 12.08 -5.27 -4.35
CA GLU A 364 12.63 -5.72 -3.07
C GLU A 364 12.56 -4.62 -2.01
N SER A 365 13.13 -3.45 -2.30
CA SER A 365 13.22 -2.36 -1.32
C SER A 365 12.66 -1.01 -1.79
N GLY A 366 12.23 -0.89 -3.04
CA GLY A 366 11.59 0.30 -3.56
C GLY A 366 12.57 1.39 -3.99
N LEU A 367 12.23 2.66 -3.78
CA LEU A 367 13.00 3.83 -4.20
C LEU A 367 13.21 4.79 -3.03
N SER A 368 14.45 5.23 -2.84
CA SER A 368 14.81 6.24 -1.84
C SER A 368 14.89 7.64 -2.45
N HIS A 369 15.79 7.85 -3.42
CA HIS A 369 16.06 9.15 -4.01
C HIS A 369 16.74 9.01 -5.38
N PHE A 370 17.01 10.16 -6.01
CA PHE A 370 17.82 10.26 -7.21
C PHE A 370 19.07 11.06 -6.94
N VAL A 371 20.17 10.68 -7.58
CA VAL A 371 21.40 11.48 -7.67
C VAL A 371 21.48 12.06 -9.08
N ILE A 372 21.75 13.36 -9.17
CA ILE A 372 21.91 14.09 -10.42
C ILE A 372 23.40 14.26 -10.68
N GLU A 373 23.84 13.79 -11.84
CA GLU A 373 25.21 14.05 -12.33
C GLU A 373 25.18 15.01 -13.51
N ARG A 374 26.16 15.91 -13.54
CA ARG A 374 26.48 16.82 -14.65
C ARG A 374 27.95 16.68 -15.00
N ASP A 375 28.25 16.32 -16.25
CA ASP A 375 29.62 16.14 -16.76
C ASP A 375 30.46 15.18 -15.87
N GLY A 376 29.82 14.07 -15.40
CA GLY A 376 30.43 13.05 -14.55
C GLY A 376 30.60 13.43 -13.07
N LYS A 377 30.10 14.60 -12.64
CA LYS A 377 30.14 15.03 -11.24
C LYS A 377 28.74 15.03 -10.62
N ARG A 378 28.61 14.51 -9.42
CA ARG A 378 27.37 14.58 -8.62
C ARG A 378 27.15 16.03 -8.19
N ILE A 379 25.98 16.59 -8.52
CA ILE A 379 25.64 18.00 -8.25
C ILE A 379 24.43 18.15 -7.31
N ALA A 380 23.56 17.15 -7.24
CA ALA A 380 22.37 17.23 -6.40
C ALA A 380 21.80 15.86 -6.05
N THR A 381 20.92 15.86 -5.05
CA THR A 381 20.04 14.75 -4.67
C THR A 381 18.59 15.22 -4.77
N VAL A 382 17.70 14.38 -5.33
CA VAL A 382 16.26 14.69 -5.44
C VAL A 382 15.44 13.58 -4.79
N PRO A 383 14.61 13.91 -3.77
CA PRO A 383 14.53 15.23 -3.13
C PRO A 383 15.79 15.53 -2.33
N GLU A 384 16.09 16.81 -2.09
CA GLU A 384 17.26 17.25 -1.31
C GLU A 384 17.33 16.59 0.08
N LYS A 385 16.17 16.45 0.72
CA LYS A 385 15.99 15.69 1.94
C LYS A 385 15.16 14.45 1.62
N PRO A 386 15.77 13.30 1.33
CA PRO A 386 15.06 12.13 0.80
C PRO A 386 14.13 11.45 1.81
N ALA A 387 14.35 11.63 3.10
CA ALA A 387 13.52 11.03 4.14
C ALA A 387 12.58 12.04 4.81
N ASN A 388 11.38 11.57 5.15
CA ASN A 388 10.42 12.32 5.96
C ASN A 388 10.83 12.34 7.45
N ARG A 389 10.05 13.03 8.30
CA ARG A 389 10.28 13.14 9.76
C ARG A 389 10.32 11.79 10.51
N PHE A 390 9.87 10.71 9.91
CA PHE A 390 9.87 9.36 10.47
C PHE A 390 11.02 8.49 9.93
N GLY A 391 11.96 9.07 9.17
CA GLY A 391 13.10 8.36 8.57
C GLY A 391 12.72 7.49 7.36
N ARG A 392 11.52 7.65 6.79
CA ARG A 392 11.07 6.90 5.61
C ARG A 392 11.26 7.72 4.33
N PRO A 393 11.66 7.07 3.23
CA PRO A 393 11.75 7.75 1.93
C PRO A 393 10.41 8.36 1.51
N LEU A 394 10.43 9.54 0.93
CA LEU A 394 9.22 10.25 0.51
C LEU A 394 8.44 9.51 -0.59
N PHE A 395 9.13 8.70 -1.40
CA PHE A 395 8.50 7.84 -2.43
C PHE A 395 7.79 6.60 -1.88
N GLN A 396 8.02 6.25 -0.60
CA GLN A 396 7.41 5.11 0.08
C GLN A 396 6.44 5.52 1.18
N GLY A 397 6.13 6.80 1.29
CA GLY A 397 5.14 7.31 2.20
C GLY A 397 5.63 7.61 3.61
N LEU A 398 4.65 8.03 4.40
CA LEU A 398 4.85 8.31 5.82
C LEU A 398 4.81 7.00 6.61
N GLN A 399 5.63 6.90 7.64
CA GLN A 399 5.66 5.75 8.53
C GLN A 399 4.29 5.44 9.14
N TYR A 400 3.46 6.45 9.39
CA TYR A 400 2.12 6.27 9.96
C TYR A 400 1.11 5.78 8.93
N SER A 401 1.08 6.32 7.70
CA SER A 401 0.01 6.07 6.73
C SER A 401 0.39 5.24 5.51
N ASP A 402 1.64 4.85 5.35
CA ASP A 402 2.19 4.08 4.20
C ASP A 402 1.75 4.59 2.81
N THR A 403 1.61 5.89 2.67
CA THR A 403 1.31 6.56 1.41
C THR A 403 2.37 7.61 1.11
N PRO A 404 2.72 7.89 -0.15
CA PRO A 404 3.66 8.96 -0.49
C PRO A 404 3.27 10.29 0.13
N ALA A 405 4.29 11.09 0.49
CA ALA A 405 4.06 12.41 1.06
C ALA A 405 3.29 13.32 0.10
N PHE A 406 2.53 14.25 0.65
CA PHE A 406 1.88 15.28 -0.13
C PHE A 406 2.52 16.65 0.17
N PRO A 407 2.83 17.51 -0.83
CA PRO A 407 2.76 17.20 -2.27
C PRO A 407 3.67 16.03 -2.67
N LEU A 408 3.32 15.35 -3.75
CA LEU A 408 4.12 14.26 -4.31
C LEU A 408 5.47 14.79 -4.75
N VAL A 409 6.52 13.99 -4.55
CA VAL A 409 7.87 14.34 -5.01
C VAL A 409 7.91 14.35 -6.53
N GLU A 410 8.25 15.50 -7.10
CA GLU A 410 8.39 15.64 -8.55
C GLU A 410 9.74 15.07 -9.02
N MET A 411 9.72 14.38 -10.15
CA MET A 411 10.93 13.89 -10.82
C MET A 411 11.45 14.98 -11.74
N THR A 412 11.89 16.08 -11.12
CA THR A 412 12.42 17.28 -11.79
C THR A 412 13.57 17.85 -11.00
N TYR A 413 14.47 18.55 -11.69
CA TYR A 413 15.59 19.27 -11.07
C TYR A 413 15.89 20.53 -11.86
N LEU A 414 16.05 21.67 -11.17
CA LEU A 414 16.49 22.94 -11.73
C LEU A 414 18.00 23.09 -11.49
N ASP A 415 18.80 22.97 -12.55
CA ASP A 415 20.24 23.26 -12.48
C ASP A 415 20.49 24.77 -12.66
N GLU A 416 20.49 25.49 -11.55
CA GLU A 416 20.68 26.95 -11.54
C GLU A 416 22.03 27.39 -12.10
N GLU A 417 23.08 26.56 -11.94
CA GLU A 417 24.43 26.84 -12.38
C GLU A 417 24.63 26.60 -13.89
N ALA A 418 23.73 25.87 -14.54
CA ALA A 418 23.83 25.63 -15.97
C ALA A 418 23.74 26.95 -16.76
N LYS A 419 24.79 27.31 -17.50
CA LYS A 419 24.78 28.49 -18.35
C LYS A 419 23.96 28.24 -19.62
N PRO A 420 23.16 29.21 -20.06
CA PRO A 420 22.45 29.12 -21.34
C PRO A 420 23.44 28.85 -22.49
N GLY A 421 23.07 27.93 -23.38
CA GLY A 421 23.90 27.59 -24.54
C GLY A 421 24.97 26.53 -24.30
N ASN A 422 25.34 26.24 -23.06
CA ASN A 422 26.31 25.19 -22.77
C ASN A 422 25.68 23.79 -22.94
N LYS A 423 26.40 22.91 -23.63
CA LYS A 423 26.04 21.48 -23.70
C LYS A 423 26.63 20.78 -22.48
N HIS A 424 25.80 20.32 -21.60
CA HIS A 424 26.18 19.47 -20.46
C HIS A 424 25.63 18.03 -20.66
N ALA A 425 26.41 17.06 -20.28
CA ALA A 425 25.96 15.66 -20.16
C ALA A 425 25.34 15.44 -18.78
N TYR A 426 24.07 15.03 -18.75
CA TYR A 426 23.39 14.70 -17.50
C TYR A 426 23.09 13.22 -17.39
N ARG A 427 23.18 12.70 -16.18
CA ARG A 427 22.78 11.37 -15.79
C ARG A 427 21.94 11.45 -14.52
N ILE A 428 20.87 10.68 -14.46
CA ILE A 428 20.04 10.52 -13.27
C ILE A 428 20.20 9.09 -12.76
N ILE A 429 20.65 8.95 -11.53
CA ILE A 429 20.86 7.65 -10.86
C ILE A 429 19.75 7.47 -9.86
N ALA A 430 19.01 6.38 -9.95
CA ALA A 430 18.04 5.99 -8.93
C ALA A 430 18.77 5.26 -7.80
N VAL A 431 18.38 5.52 -6.56
CA VAL A 431 18.92 4.86 -5.36
C VAL A 431 17.78 4.21 -4.60
N ASN A 432 17.86 2.91 -4.30
CA ASN A 432 16.84 2.21 -3.52
C ASN A 432 17.06 2.41 -2.00
N THR A 433 16.19 1.84 -1.17
CA THR A 433 16.29 2.00 0.29
C THR A 433 17.38 1.13 0.93
N ALA A 434 17.95 0.19 0.19
CA ALA A 434 19.13 -0.56 0.57
C ALA A 434 20.45 0.14 0.18
N GLY A 435 20.37 1.33 -0.46
CA GLY A 435 21.52 2.12 -0.89
C GLY A 435 22.16 1.67 -2.20
N LEU A 436 21.52 0.76 -2.95
CA LEU A 436 22.02 0.31 -4.24
C LEU A 436 21.65 1.35 -5.32
N GLU A 437 22.61 1.64 -6.21
CA GLU A 437 22.46 2.62 -7.28
C GLU A 437 22.17 1.92 -8.62
N SER A 438 21.32 2.55 -9.45
CA SER A 438 21.09 2.12 -10.82
C SER A 438 22.32 2.40 -11.71
N ASP A 439 22.43 1.68 -12.81
CA ASP A 439 23.43 1.92 -13.86
C ASP A 439 23.28 3.30 -14.49
#